data_f3a404958130718daf98fa44e4cfa14c
#
_entry.id   f3a404958130718daf98fa44e4cfa14c
#
_cell.length_a   1.000
_cell.length_b   1.000
_cell.length_c   1.000
_cell.angle_alpha   90.00
_cell.angle_beta   90.00
_cell.angle_gamma   90.00
#
_symmetry.space_group_name_H-M   'P 1'
#
loop_
_entity.id
_entity.type
_entity.pdbx_description
1 polymer ?
#
loop_
_entity_poly.entity_id
_entity_poly.type
_entity_poly.pdbx_seq_one_letter_code
_entity_poly.pdbx_strand_id
1 'polypeptide(L)'
;LGGSGFALLVALVPMLAISASYGDSARDWWRMAGWAALIFVLWNAATVWWIWIATPVGPLAATFFTTFWYMVAFMLYHYVSKRAPKGLAYAILVTAWLAVEHIYTHSEVISFPWLVLGNGFSGAPWAVQWYEWTGVAGGTLWVLGSNIALFEELRCRTRRAAVRTAVVMLLPVAVSAVMYLTYEPEPE
;
A
#
# COMPACT_ATOMS: atom_id res chain seq x y z
N LEU A 1 -9.83 14.34 -8.62
CA LEU A 1 -9.66 13.12 -9.43
C LEU A 1 -10.25 11.92 -8.67
N GLY A 2 -11.57 11.84 -8.61
CA GLY A 2 -12.28 10.80 -7.87
C GLY A 2 -12.14 9.44 -8.58
N GLY A 3 -11.19 8.62 -8.19
CA GLY A 3 -10.96 7.28 -8.76
C GLY A 3 -9.49 6.88 -8.86
N SER A 4 -8.55 7.81 -8.61
CA SER A 4 -7.11 7.52 -8.66
C SER A 4 -6.66 6.50 -7.60
N GLY A 5 -7.41 6.33 -6.50
CA GLY A 5 -7.14 5.34 -5.46
C GLY A 5 -7.14 3.89 -5.95
N PHE A 6 -7.96 3.57 -6.94
CA PHE A 6 -7.98 2.21 -7.51
C PHE A 6 -6.67 1.81 -8.20
N ALA A 7 -5.87 2.79 -8.67
CA ALA A 7 -4.53 2.51 -9.20
C ALA A 7 -3.60 1.90 -8.13
N LEU A 8 -3.83 2.17 -6.85
CA LEU A 8 -3.05 1.60 -5.74
C LEU A 8 -3.20 0.07 -5.66
N LEU A 9 -4.32 -0.50 -6.12
CA LEU A 9 -4.54 -1.95 -6.12
C LEU A 9 -3.54 -2.73 -6.98
N VAL A 10 -2.83 -2.03 -7.88
CA VAL A 10 -1.83 -2.62 -8.79
C VAL A 10 -0.46 -1.93 -8.72
N ALA A 11 -0.35 -0.79 -8.03
CA ALA A 11 0.81 0.09 -8.07
C ALA A 11 2.11 -0.52 -7.53
N LEU A 12 2.04 -1.47 -6.60
CA LEU A 12 3.20 -2.14 -6.00
C LEU A 12 3.64 -3.40 -6.78
N VAL A 13 2.85 -3.86 -7.76
CA VAL A 13 3.19 -5.07 -8.55
C VAL A 13 4.55 -4.94 -9.24
N PRO A 14 4.91 -3.83 -9.91
CA PRO A 14 6.24 -3.67 -10.50
C PRO A 14 7.37 -3.77 -9.46
N MET A 15 7.16 -3.19 -8.28
CA MET A 15 8.15 -3.23 -7.20
C MET A 15 8.35 -4.65 -6.65
N LEU A 16 7.26 -5.43 -6.50
CA LEU A 16 7.32 -6.85 -6.15
C LEU A 16 8.05 -7.66 -7.24
N ALA A 17 7.81 -7.36 -8.52
CA ALA A 17 8.46 -8.02 -9.64
C ALA A 17 9.97 -7.73 -9.69
N ILE A 18 10.37 -6.47 -9.47
CA ILE A 18 11.79 -6.06 -9.36
C ILE A 18 12.44 -6.80 -8.18
N SER A 19 11.78 -6.82 -7.01
CA SER A 19 12.27 -7.58 -5.86
C SER A 19 12.47 -9.06 -6.17
N ALA A 20 11.54 -9.68 -6.89
CA ALA A 20 11.63 -11.09 -7.25
C ALA A 20 12.75 -11.39 -8.25
N SER A 21 13.16 -10.42 -9.08
CA SER A 21 14.24 -10.60 -10.09
C SER A 21 15.64 -10.52 -9.50
N TYR A 22 15.81 -9.95 -8.30
CA TYR A 22 17.09 -9.87 -7.61
C TYR A 22 17.32 -11.07 -6.71
N GLY A 23 18.61 -11.41 -6.50
CA GLY A 23 19.06 -12.46 -5.58
C GLY A 23 19.30 -11.94 -4.16
N ASP A 24 20.14 -12.71 -3.41
CA ASP A 24 20.52 -12.41 -2.02
C ASP A 24 21.96 -11.83 -1.91
N SER A 25 22.55 -11.41 -3.03
CA SER A 25 23.89 -10.80 -3.02
C SER A 25 23.85 -9.39 -2.48
N ALA A 26 24.96 -8.92 -1.88
CA ALA A 26 25.07 -7.54 -1.42
C ALA A 26 24.82 -6.54 -2.57
N ARG A 27 25.25 -6.88 -3.80
CA ARG A 27 25.01 -6.05 -4.99
C ARG A 27 23.52 -5.92 -5.29
N ASP A 28 22.78 -7.04 -5.23
CA ASP A 28 21.34 -7.04 -5.50
C ASP A 28 20.56 -6.32 -4.41
N TRP A 29 21.00 -6.44 -3.16
CA TRP A 29 20.47 -5.67 -2.04
C TRP A 29 20.53 -4.15 -2.30
N TRP A 30 21.71 -3.63 -2.66
CA TRP A 30 21.87 -2.20 -2.91
C TRP A 30 21.09 -1.74 -4.15
N ARG A 31 21.00 -2.58 -5.18
CA ARG A 31 20.17 -2.29 -6.35
C ARG A 31 18.69 -2.21 -6.00
N MET A 32 18.21 -3.17 -5.19
CA MET A 32 16.82 -3.14 -4.72
C MET A 32 16.55 -1.91 -3.84
N ALA A 33 17.47 -1.58 -2.94
CA ALA A 33 17.37 -0.37 -2.13
C ALA A 33 17.31 0.90 -2.98
N GLY A 34 18.12 0.98 -4.04
CA GLY A 34 18.07 2.09 -5.00
C GLY A 34 16.72 2.19 -5.73
N TRP A 35 16.15 1.08 -6.18
CA TRP A 35 14.81 1.06 -6.77
C TRP A 35 13.73 1.44 -5.77
N ALA A 36 13.79 0.93 -4.55
CA ALA A 36 12.85 1.28 -3.50
C ALA A 36 12.89 2.78 -3.19
N ALA A 37 14.09 3.33 -3.01
CA ALA A 37 14.27 4.77 -2.79
C ALA A 37 13.69 5.59 -3.94
N LEU A 38 14.02 5.24 -5.19
CA LEU A 38 13.51 5.94 -6.37
C LEU A 38 11.98 5.91 -6.43
N ILE A 39 11.37 4.74 -6.26
CA ILE A 39 9.91 4.58 -6.32
C ILE A 39 9.22 5.40 -5.23
N PHE A 40 9.71 5.34 -3.98
CA PHE A 40 9.11 6.09 -2.88
C PHE A 40 9.35 7.60 -3.00
N VAL A 41 10.49 8.04 -3.49
CA VAL A 41 10.73 9.47 -3.79
C VAL A 41 9.78 9.96 -4.88
N LEU A 42 9.62 9.21 -5.98
CA LEU A 42 8.68 9.58 -7.05
C LEU A 42 7.23 9.58 -6.56
N TRP A 43 6.85 8.60 -5.73
CA TRP A 43 5.53 8.59 -5.10
C TRP A 43 5.30 9.84 -4.25
N ASN A 44 6.26 10.19 -3.39
CA ASN A 44 6.19 11.43 -2.60
C ASN A 44 6.10 12.66 -3.51
N ALA A 45 6.98 12.78 -4.51
CA ALA A 45 6.96 13.91 -5.44
C ALA A 45 5.59 14.07 -6.14
N ALA A 46 4.95 12.95 -6.49
CA ALA A 46 3.63 12.98 -7.12
C ALA A 46 2.48 13.32 -6.17
N THR A 47 2.61 12.99 -4.88
CA THR A 47 1.48 13.06 -3.94
C THR A 47 1.58 14.20 -2.93
N VAL A 48 2.78 14.62 -2.51
CA VAL A 48 2.95 15.62 -1.45
C VAL A 48 3.55 16.95 -1.93
N TRP A 49 3.70 17.16 -3.24
CA TRP A 49 4.23 18.39 -3.83
C TRP A 49 3.50 19.66 -3.37
N TRP A 50 2.21 19.56 -3.10
CA TRP A 50 1.38 20.69 -2.66
C TRP A 50 1.82 21.27 -1.31
N ILE A 51 2.54 20.53 -0.47
CA ILE A 51 3.08 21.02 0.80
C ILE A 51 4.09 22.15 0.57
N TRP A 52 4.69 22.22 -0.62
CA TRP A 52 5.58 23.32 -1.02
C TRP A 52 4.91 24.70 -0.92
N ILE A 53 3.59 24.74 -1.12
CA ILE A 53 2.79 25.97 -1.02
C ILE A 53 2.75 26.48 0.42
N ALA A 54 2.75 25.57 1.38
CA ALA A 54 2.68 25.92 2.81
C ALA A 54 4.07 26.17 3.41
N THR A 55 5.07 25.37 3.03
CA THR A 55 6.46 25.50 3.52
C THR A 55 7.45 24.88 2.55
N PRO A 56 8.53 25.61 2.17
CA PRO A 56 9.52 25.06 1.22
C PRO A 56 10.31 23.86 1.74
N VAL A 57 10.47 23.71 3.06
CA VAL A 57 11.22 22.61 3.68
C VAL A 57 10.33 21.39 3.92
N GLY A 58 9.01 21.60 4.05
CA GLY A 58 8.05 20.55 4.38
C GLY A 58 8.08 19.34 3.45
N PRO A 59 8.02 19.50 2.12
CA PRO A 59 8.06 18.37 1.18
C PRO A 59 9.35 17.57 1.25
N LEU A 60 10.49 18.23 1.49
CA LEU A 60 11.80 17.57 1.60
C LEU A 60 11.85 16.69 2.85
N ALA A 61 11.43 17.24 4.00
CA ALA A 61 11.35 16.49 5.25
C ALA A 61 10.36 15.32 5.13
N ALA A 62 9.15 15.57 4.63
CA ALA A 62 8.13 14.54 4.43
C ALA A 62 8.64 13.44 3.51
N THR A 63 9.25 13.78 2.36
CA THR A 63 9.82 12.81 1.42
C THR A 63 10.93 11.99 2.06
N PHE A 64 11.84 12.61 2.80
CA PHE A 64 12.93 11.90 3.46
C PHE A 64 12.42 10.89 4.48
N PHE A 65 11.57 11.31 5.42
CA PHE A 65 11.07 10.45 6.49
C PHE A 65 10.17 9.34 5.95
N THR A 66 9.23 9.64 5.07
CA THR A 66 8.32 8.63 4.54
C THR A 66 9.03 7.64 3.62
N THR A 67 9.91 8.11 2.74
CA THR A 67 10.75 7.22 1.90
C THR A 67 11.56 6.28 2.77
N PHE A 68 12.21 6.78 3.81
CA PHE A 68 13.04 5.97 4.70
C PHE A 68 12.23 4.82 5.33
N TRP A 69 11.10 5.12 5.96
CA TRP A 69 10.33 4.11 6.67
C TRP A 69 9.63 3.10 5.76
N TYR A 70 9.03 3.55 4.64
CA TYR A 70 8.45 2.62 3.68
C TYR A 70 9.52 1.77 2.99
N MET A 71 10.70 2.34 2.75
CA MET A 71 11.86 1.59 2.26
C MET A 71 12.28 0.52 3.27
N VAL A 72 12.37 0.84 4.57
CA VAL A 72 12.67 -0.14 5.63
C VAL A 72 11.67 -1.28 5.62
N ALA A 73 10.36 -0.99 5.60
CA ALA A 73 9.32 -2.01 5.55
C ALA A 73 9.45 -2.91 4.31
N PHE A 74 9.68 -2.33 3.14
CA PHE A 74 9.83 -3.11 1.91
C PHE A 74 11.14 -3.89 1.84
N MET A 75 12.25 -3.33 2.30
CA MET A 75 13.53 -4.03 2.33
C MET A 75 13.55 -5.19 3.33
N LEU A 76 12.78 -5.08 4.43
CA LEU A 76 12.55 -6.20 5.35
C LEU A 76 11.81 -7.34 4.63
N TYR A 77 10.75 -7.02 3.88
CA TYR A 77 10.10 -8.00 3.00
C TYR A 77 11.10 -8.63 2.03
N HIS A 78 11.88 -7.81 1.31
CA HIS A 78 12.86 -8.29 0.34
C HIS A 78 13.84 -9.27 1.00
N TYR A 79 14.38 -8.92 2.17
CA TYR A 79 15.28 -9.76 2.94
C TYR A 79 14.65 -11.11 3.30
N VAL A 80 13.45 -11.10 3.87
CA VAL A 80 12.74 -12.31 4.30
C VAL A 80 12.33 -13.16 3.10
N SER A 81 11.95 -12.55 1.97
CA SER A 81 11.54 -13.25 0.75
C SER A 81 12.62 -14.13 0.13
N LYS A 82 13.89 -13.90 0.48
CA LYS A 82 15.04 -14.70 0.02
C LYS A 82 15.39 -15.86 0.96
N ARG A 83 14.87 -15.85 2.19
CA ARG A 83 15.30 -16.76 3.27
C ARG A 83 14.18 -17.59 3.87
N ALA A 84 12.93 -17.20 3.62
CA ALA A 84 11.78 -17.81 4.26
C ALA A 84 10.67 -18.13 3.25
N PRO A 85 9.69 -18.98 3.62
CA PRO A 85 8.53 -19.23 2.79
C PRO A 85 7.80 -17.95 2.41
N LYS A 86 7.30 -17.87 1.17
CA LYS A 86 6.67 -16.67 0.63
C LYS A 86 5.50 -16.13 1.46
N GLY A 87 4.75 -17.02 2.11
CA GLY A 87 3.66 -16.60 3.00
C GLY A 87 4.15 -15.76 4.17
N LEU A 88 5.29 -16.12 4.79
CA LEU A 88 5.91 -15.34 5.86
C LEU A 88 6.44 -14.01 5.31
N ALA A 89 7.06 -14.01 4.14
CA ALA A 89 7.53 -12.78 3.53
C ALA A 89 6.39 -11.78 3.28
N TYR A 90 5.25 -12.24 2.75
CA TYR A 90 4.08 -11.39 2.56
C TYR A 90 3.46 -10.92 3.88
N ALA A 91 3.42 -11.78 4.90
CA ALA A 91 2.98 -11.38 6.23
C ALA A 91 3.86 -10.25 6.80
N ILE A 92 5.19 -10.37 6.64
CA ILE A 92 6.13 -9.30 7.04
C ILE A 92 5.92 -8.02 6.24
N LEU A 93 5.69 -8.09 4.92
CA LEU A 93 5.37 -6.91 4.13
C LEU A 93 4.14 -6.17 4.69
N VAL A 94 3.07 -6.92 4.92
CA VAL A 94 1.80 -6.36 5.41
C VAL A 94 1.96 -5.78 6.82
N THR A 95 2.53 -6.54 7.74
CA THR A 95 2.66 -6.10 9.15
C THR A 95 3.64 -4.94 9.31
N ALA A 96 4.79 -4.97 8.60
CA ALA A 96 5.75 -3.87 8.65
C ALA A 96 5.17 -2.60 8.04
N TRP A 97 4.42 -2.72 6.94
CA TRP A 97 3.76 -1.57 6.31
C TRP A 97 2.72 -0.94 7.22
N LEU A 98 1.82 -1.76 7.78
CA LEU A 98 0.81 -1.30 8.74
C LEU A 98 1.44 -0.68 10.00
N ALA A 99 2.56 -1.23 10.48
CA ALA A 99 3.28 -0.66 11.62
C ALA A 99 3.83 0.74 11.29
N VAL A 100 4.38 0.94 10.10
CA VAL A 100 4.84 2.26 9.64
C VAL A 100 3.66 3.24 9.58
N GLU A 101 2.54 2.86 8.98
CA GLU A 101 1.35 3.70 8.91
C GLU A 101 0.77 4.02 10.29
N HIS A 102 0.76 3.03 11.19
CA HIS A 102 0.30 3.23 12.56
C HIS A 102 1.18 4.27 13.30
N ILE A 103 2.50 4.19 13.15
CA ILE A 103 3.42 5.18 13.72
C ILE A 103 3.13 6.57 13.16
N TYR A 104 2.93 6.70 11.85
CA TYR A 104 2.64 7.98 11.21
C TYR A 104 1.29 8.59 11.59
N THR A 105 0.30 7.77 11.92
CA THR A 105 -1.02 8.25 12.30
C THR A 105 -1.15 8.60 13.78
N HIS A 106 -0.32 7.99 14.65
CA HIS A 106 -0.42 8.13 16.10
C HIS A 106 0.78 8.84 16.74
N SER A 107 1.81 9.20 15.98
CA SER A 107 2.96 9.93 16.53
C SER A 107 2.62 11.40 16.77
N GLU A 108 2.91 11.89 17.98
CA GLU A 108 2.77 13.31 18.30
C GLU A 108 3.87 14.18 17.65
N VAL A 109 5.00 13.57 17.27
CA VAL A 109 6.17 14.30 16.74
C VAL A 109 6.23 14.25 15.21
N ILE A 110 5.85 13.13 14.61
CA ILE A 110 5.97 12.89 13.16
C ILE A 110 4.61 12.38 12.64
N SER A 111 3.55 13.12 12.88
CA SER A 111 2.25 12.77 12.30
C SER A 111 2.19 13.18 10.83
N PHE A 112 2.14 12.20 9.94
CA PHE A 112 2.03 12.43 8.50
C PHE A 112 1.09 11.41 7.82
N PRO A 113 -0.23 11.50 8.04
CA PRO A 113 -1.18 10.49 7.59
C PRO A 113 -1.48 10.53 6.09
N TRP A 114 -0.94 11.49 5.35
CA TRP A 114 -1.30 11.76 3.94
C TRP A 114 -0.92 10.63 2.97
N LEU A 115 0.08 9.81 3.30
CA LEU A 115 0.54 8.70 2.47
C LEU A 115 0.05 7.33 2.93
N VAL A 116 -0.86 7.27 3.89
CA VAL A 116 -1.53 6.00 4.25
C VAL A 116 -2.30 5.49 3.05
N LEU A 117 -2.01 4.25 2.61
CA LEU A 117 -2.58 3.69 1.38
C LEU A 117 -4.11 3.67 1.40
N GLY A 118 -4.71 3.38 2.54
CA GLY A 118 -6.16 3.38 2.69
C GLY A 118 -6.81 4.75 2.43
N ASN A 119 -6.10 5.85 2.66
CA ASN A 119 -6.59 7.20 2.37
C ASN A 119 -6.74 7.48 0.86
N GLY A 120 -6.12 6.67 0.01
CA GLY A 120 -6.24 6.80 -1.43
C GLY A 120 -7.68 6.68 -1.96
N PHE A 121 -8.58 6.11 -1.18
CA PHE A 121 -10.00 5.94 -1.55
C PHE A 121 -10.91 7.06 -1.05
N SER A 122 -10.37 8.14 -0.48
CA SER A 122 -11.15 9.29 0.02
C SER A 122 -12.04 9.95 -1.05
N GLY A 123 -11.66 9.85 -2.32
CA GLY A 123 -12.48 10.29 -3.45
C GLY A 123 -13.55 9.30 -3.92
N ALA A 124 -13.65 8.12 -3.30
CA ALA A 124 -14.60 7.06 -3.65
C ALA A 124 -15.19 6.39 -2.38
N PRO A 125 -15.84 7.16 -1.47
CA PRO A 125 -16.36 6.62 -0.21
C PRO A 125 -17.37 5.49 -0.43
N TRP A 126 -18.08 5.49 -1.53
CA TRP A 126 -19.01 4.43 -1.92
C TRP A 126 -18.36 3.05 -2.08
N ALA A 127 -17.06 2.99 -2.32
CA ALA A 127 -16.31 1.75 -2.51
C ALA A 127 -15.69 1.19 -1.21
N VAL A 128 -15.75 1.95 -0.11
CA VAL A 128 -15.06 1.64 1.15
C VAL A 128 -15.96 1.81 2.38
N GLN A 129 -17.25 1.56 2.26
CA GLN A 129 -18.21 1.66 3.38
C GLN A 129 -17.82 0.76 4.57
N TRP A 130 -17.20 -0.39 4.30
CA TRP A 130 -16.67 -1.31 5.30
C TRP A 130 -15.51 -0.73 6.14
N TYR A 131 -15.02 0.49 5.85
CA TYR A 131 -14.11 1.22 6.73
C TYR A 131 -14.74 1.51 8.10
N GLU A 132 -16.07 1.53 8.20
CA GLU A 132 -16.79 1.60 9.46
C GLU A 132 -16.30 0.53 10.46
N TRP A 133 -15.95 -0.67 9.95
CA TRP A 133 -15.50 -1.79 10.79
C TRP A 133 -14.00 -1.89 10.93
N THR A 134 -13.26 -1.53 9.91
CA THR A 134 -11.82 -1.80 9.82
C THR A 134 -10.95 -0.55 9.89
N GLY A 135 -11.57 0.60 9.80
CA GLY A 135 -10.86 1.86 9.61
C GLY A 135 -10.04 1.89 8.31
N VAL A 136 -9.22 2.90 8.20
CA VAL A 136 -8.32 3.12 7.04
C VAL A 136 -7.28 2.01 6.90
N ALA A 137 -6.90 1.35 8.01
CA ALA A 137 -5.97 0.22 7.99
C ALA A 137 -6.47 -0.96 7.15
N GLY A 138 -7.80 -1.19 7.13
CA GLY A 138 -8.42 -2.16 6.23
C GLY A 138 -8.19 -1.83 4.76
N GLY A 139 -8.23 -0.54 4.38
CA GLY A 139 -7.92 -0.10 3.03
C GLY A 139 -6.47 -0.39 2.64
N THR A 140 -5.53 -0.17 3.54
CA THR A 140 -4.13 -0.56 3.34
C THR A 140 -3.99 -2.07 3.15
N LEU A 141 -4.68 -2.87 3.97
CA LEU A 141 -4.72 -4.34 3.79
C LEU A 141 -5.27 -4.73 2.42
N TRP A 142 -6.33 -4.08 1.97
CA TRP A 142 -6.91 -4.32 0.66
C TRP A 142 -5.94 -4.01 -0.47
N VAL A 143 -5.24 -2.87 -0.41
CA VAL A 143 -4.21 -2.48 -1.38
C VAL A 143 -3.08 -3.51 -1.41
N LEU A 144 -2.48 -3.82 -0.27
CA LEU A 144 -1.37 -4.77 -0.19
C LEU A 144 -1.80 -6.18 -0.62
N GLY A 145 -2.95 -6.64 -0.16
CA GLY A 145 -3.52 -7.93 -0.55
C GLY A 145 -3.79 -8.05 -2.04
N SER A 146 -4.33 -6.99 -2.66
CA SER A 146 -4.58 -6.93 -4.10
C SER A 146 -3.28 -6.99 -4.92
N ASN A 147 -2.27 -6.22 -4.53
CA ASN A 147 -0.96 -6.24 -5.19
C ASN A 147 -0.28 -7.61 -5.07
N ILE A 148 -0.31 -8.24 -3.89
CA ILE A 148 0.24 -9.58 -3.67
C ILE A 148 -0.52 -10.62 -4.51
N ALA A 149 -1.86 -10.57 -4.50
CA ALA A 149 -2.68 -11.51 -5.25
C ALA A 149 -2.43 -11.41 -6.75
N LEU A 150 -2.39 -10.19 -7.30
CA LEU A 150 -2.12 -9.93 -8.71
C LEU A 150 -0.70 -10.33 -9.09
N PHE A 151 0.29 -10.03 -8.25
CA PHE A 151 1.67 -10.44 -8.49
C PHE A 151 1.81 -11.97 -8.56
N GLU A 152 1.18 -12.71 -7.66
CA GLU A 152 1.17 -14.17 -7.67
C GLU A 152 0.41 -14.73 -8.89
N GLU A 153 -0.69 -14.09 -9.30
CA GLU A 153 -1.42 -14.46 -10.52
C GLU A 153 -0.54 -14.34 -11.76
N LEU A 154 0.14 -13.22 -11.93
CA LEU A 154 1.02 -12.98 -13.08
C LEU A 154 2.19 -13.98 -13.14
N ARG A 155 2.61 -14.51 -11.99
CA ARG A 155 3.65 -15.54 -11.91
C ARG A 155 3.12 -16.95 -12.18
N CYS A 156 2.00 -17.31 -11.59
CA CYS A 156 1.46 -18.68 -11.62
C CYS A 156 0.58 -18.94 -12.85
N ARG A 157 -0.11 -17.90 -13.36
CA ARG A 157 -1.03 -17.93 -14.52
C ARG A 157 -2.06 -19.05 -14.44
N THR A 158 -2.60 -19.32 -13.25
CA THR A 158 -3.61 -20.35 -13.03
C THR A 158 -4.99 -19.73 -12.85
N ARG A 159 -6.05 -20.45 -13.25
CA ARG A 159 -7.43 -20.02 -13.02
C ARG A 159 -7.72 -19.76 -11.52
N ARG A 160 -7.14 -20.57 -10.62
CA ARG A 160 -7.30 -20.38 -9.17
C ARG A 160 -6.68 -19.07 -8.69
N ALA A 161 -5.52 -18.70 -9.23
CA ALA A 161 -4.89 -17.42 -8.90
C ALA A 161 -5.74 -16.25 -9.40
N ALA A 162 -6.25 -16.31 -10.66
CA ALA A 162 -7.12 -15.30 -11.22
C ALA A 162 -8.40 -15.10 -10.40
N VAL A 163 -9.06 -16.19 -10.00
CA VAL A 163 -10.27 -16.13 -9.16
C VAL A 163 -9.93 -15.51 -7.80
N ARG A 164 -8.82 -15.89 -7.17
CA ARG A 164 -8.39 -15.28 -5.90
C ARG A 164 -8.15 -13.78 -6.04
N THR A 165 -7.45 -13.34 -7.08
CA THR A 165 -7.20 -11.92 -7.35
C THR A 165 -8.52 -11.17 -7.55
N ALA A 166 -9.42 -11.71 -8.37
CA ALA A 166 -10.73 -11.12 -8.59
C ALA A 166 -11.54 -11.00 -7.27
N VAL A 167 -11.54 -12.05 -6.44
CA VAL A 167 -12.21 -12.01 -5.14
C VAL A 167 -11.59 -10.95 -4.23
N VAL A 168 -10.26 -10.90 -4.08
CA VAL A 168 -9.60 -9.92 -3.21
C VAL A 168 -9.87 -8.49 -3.67
N MET A 169 -9.92 -8.24 -4.99
CA MET A 169 -10.15 -6.89 -5.52
C MET A 169 -11.63 -6.48 -5.50
N LEU A 170 -12.54 -7.38 -5.81
CA LEU A 170 -13.94 -7.04 -6.05
C LEU A 170 -14.84 -7.24 -4.83
N LEU A 171 -14.52 -8.19 -3.95
CA LEU A 171 -15.36 -8.48 -2.77
C LEU A 171 -15.53 -7.26 -1.86
N PRO A 172 -14.47 -6.47 -1.53
CA PRO A 172 -14.64 -5.29 -0.70
C PRO A 172 -15.56 -4.24 -1.34
N VAL A 173 -15.48 -4.08 -2.66
CA VAL A 173 -16.38 -3.17 -3.40
C VAL A 173 -17.82 -3.68 -3.37
N ALA A 174 -18.03 -4.99 -3.54
CA ALA A 174 -19.34 -5.59 -3.46
C ALA A 174 -19.96 -5.44 -2.06
N VAL A 175 -19.16 -5.65 -1.00
CA VAL A 175 -19.58 -5.43 0.39
C VAL A 175 -19.98 -3.95 0.59
N SER A 176 -19.16 -3.01 0.12
CA SER A 176 -19.49 -1.58 0.18
C SER A 176 -20.79 -1.25 -0.55
N ALA A 177 -20.99 -1.82 -1.73
CA ALA A 177 -22.22 -1.58 -2.50
C ALA A 177 -23.46 -2.08 -1.73
N VAL A 178 -23.38 -3.25 -1.11
CA VAL A 178 -24.47 -3.78 -0.27
C VAL A 178 -24.71 -2.84 0.90
N MET A 179 -23.67 -2.44 1.64
CA MET A 179 -23.81 -1.51 2.79
C MET A 179 -24.44 -0.19 2.36
N TYR A 180 -23.98 0.38 1.23
CA TYR A 180 -24.52 1.64 0.70
C TYR A 180 -26.00 1.53 0.33
N LEU A 181 -26.44 0.40 -0.26
CA LEU A 181 -27.81 0.18 -0.67
C LEU A 181 -28.75 -0.18 0.49
N THR A 182 -28.21 -0.70 1.59
CA THR A 182 -28.98 -1.08 2.80
C THR A 182 -28.90 -0.05 3.91
N TYR A 183 -28.20 1.06 3.67
CA TYR A 183 -28.09 2.14 4.65
C TYR A 183 -29.44 2.84 4.83
N GLU A 184 -30.01 2.73 6.02
CA GLU A 184 -31.15 3.52 6.46
C GLU A 184 -30.64 4.66 7.36
N PRO A 185 -30.78 5.94 6.97
CA PRO A 185 -30.40 7.04 7.83
C PRO A 185 -31.22 7.03 9.12
N GLU A 186 -30.58 7.20 10.27
CA GLU A 186 -31.29 7.36 11.53
C GLU A 186 -32.24 8.56 11.43
N PRO A 187 -33.50 8.43 11.88
CA PRO A 187 -34.42 9.56 11.93
C PRO A 187 -33.87 10.61 12.90
N GLU A 188 -33.80 11.87 12.45
CA GLU A 188 -33.41 13.02 13.26
C GLU A 188 -34.39 13.26 14.43
#